data_5213b851bb389d5a3beb80de92bc360f
#
_entry.id   5213b851bb389d5a3beb80de92bc360f
#
_cell.length_a   1.000
_cell.length_b   1.000
_cell.length_c   1.000
_cell.angle_alpha   90.00
_cell.angle_beta   90.00
_cell.angle_gamma   90.00
#
_symmetry.space_group_name_H-M   'P 1'
#
loop_
_entity.id
_entity.type
_entity.pdbx_description
1 polymer ?
#
loop_
_entity_poly.entity_id
_entity_poly.type
_entity_poly.pdbx_seq_one_letter_code
_entity_poly.pdbx_strand_id
1 'polypeptide(L)'
;MPFPALLRSADPRVSGLSASFAAYLCWGFLPLYWRMLSAAGSVEVIAHRIVWTVVVLALFFTLTGRMGELRRALGALRRRPALFGLIAMAAATAATNWWIHVYAVQAGRVMELGIGMFLTPLLSVLLGCLVFGERFTRLRLAAFLFAAAGVAILAGGYGRAPWVAVGVSTTWAAYGAFKKRITFSAWTSNAIESGLLAGFALAWLIHLALAGESSFGPEAPGLSLALAGTGVVTLIPMVAFAYAARALPLYLLGFCQFLNPILTVLVGCFILKEPYNPAYTMPLAAIGVAVALFVASETAEWRRR
;
A
#
# COMPACT_ATOMS: atom_id res chain seq x y z
N MET A 1 -3.32 -11.88 -18.88
CA MET A 1 -2.02 -12.50 -18.57
C MET A 1 -2.05 -12.95 -17.12
N PRO A 2 -1.62 -14.15 -16.81
CA PRO A 2 -1.34 -14.51 -15.44
C PRO A 2 -0.23 -13.58 -14.92
N PHE A 3 -0.17 -13.39 -13.61
CA PHE A 3 1.00 -12.82 -12.91
C PHE A 3 2.29 -13.24 -13.65
N PRO A 4 3.29 -12.37 -13.83
CA PRO A 4 4.50 -12.72 -14.55
C PRO A 4 4.99 -14.09 -14.13
N ALA A 5 5.34 -14.94 -15.08
CA ALA A 5 5.75 -16.33 -14.82
C ALA A 5 6.88 -16.43 -13.78
N LEU A 6 7.70 -15.39 -13.68
CA LEU A 6 8.77 -15.21 -12.69
C LEU A 6 8.30 -15.22 -11.22
N LEU A 7 7.01 -14.95 -10.95
CA LEU A 7 6.44 -14.94 -9.59
C LEU A 7 5.60 -16.19 -9.29
N ARG A 8 5.53 -17.16 -10.22
CA ARG A 8 4.81 -18.42 -10.03
C ARG A 8 5.78 -19.48 -9.54
N SER A 9 5.82 -19.72 -8.25
CA SER A 9 6.33 -21.00 -7.73
C SER A 9 5.15 -21.96 -7.52
N ALA A 10 5.46 -23.27 -7.45
CA ALA A 10 4.48 -24.29 -7.07
C ALA A 10 3.97 -24.07 -5.63
N ASP A 11 4.76 -23.41 -4.78
CA ASP A 11 4.40 -23.06 -3.39
C ASP A 11 3.72 -21.67 -3.33
N PRO A 12 2.42 -21.61 -2.91
CA PRO A 12 1.70 -20.35 -2.75
C PRO A 12 2.37 -19.35 -1.79
N ARG A 13 3.15 -19.85 -0.81
CA ARG A 13 3.86 -19.00 0.13
C ARG A 13 5.04 -18.27 -0.54
N VAL A 14 5.79 -18.98 -1.39
CA VAL A 14 6.90 -18.38 -2.15
C VAL A 14 6.37 -17.34 -3.13
N SER A 15 5.30 -17.65 -3.88
CA SER A 15 4.69 -16.68 -4.79
C SER A 15 4.06 -15.49 -4.05
N GLY A 16 3.50 -15.70 -2.86
CA GLY A 16 3.01 -14.64 -1.99
C GLY A 16 4.13 -13.71 -1.51
N LEU A 17 5.26 -14.27 -1.06
CA LEU A 17 6.45 -13.49 -0.68
C LEU A 17 7.00 -12.69 -1.84
N SER A 18 7.17 -13.31 -3.01
CA SER A 18 7.65 -12.64 -4.22
C SER A 18 6.73 -11.47 -4.61
N ALA A 19 5.42 -11.65 -4.52
CA ALA A 19 4.44 -10.60 -4.78
C ALA A 19 4.51 -9.47 -3.74
N SER A 20 4.70 -9.82 -2.46
CA SER A 20 4.89 -8.85 -1.38
C SER A 20 6.14 -8.00 -1.60
N PHE A 21 7.28 -8.64 -1.87
CA PHE A 21 8.52 -7.94 -2.20
C PHE A 21 8.36 -7.02 -3.41
N ALA A 22 7.75 -7.51 -4.50
CA ALA A 22 7.50 -6.70 -5.69
C ALA A 22 6.65 -5.46 -5.37
N ALA A 23 5.59 -5.62 -4.56
CA ALA A 23 4.75 -4.49 -4.16
C ALA A 23 5.53 -3.44 -3.37
N TYR A 24 6.29 -3.85 -2.35
CA TYR A 24 7.02 -2.91 -1.50
C TYR A 24 8.25 -2.32 -2.16
N LEU A 25 8.91 -3.04 -3.07
CA LEU A 25 9.93 -2.47 -3.95
C LEU A 25 9.33 -1.35 -4.83
N CYS A 26 8.22 -1.62 -5.51
CA CYS A 26 7.54 -0.60 -6.31
C CYS A 26 7.21 0.63 -5.45
N TRP A 27 6.60 0.44 -4.27
CA TRP A 27 6.25 1.57 -3.40
C TRP A 27 7.46 2.29 -2.83
N GLY A 28 8.56 1.60 -2.54
CA GLY A 28 9.80 2.22 -2.07
C GLY A 28 10.46 3.15 -3.10
N PHE A 29 10.27 2.88 -4.39
CA PHE A 29 10.77 3.73 -5.49
C PHE A 29 9.74 4.78 -5.97
N LEU A 30 8.50 4.73 -5.50
CA LEU A 30 7.47 5.71 -5.89
C LEU A 30 7.83 7.17 -5.63
N PRO A 31 8.63 7.56 -4.62
CA PRO A 31 9.05 8.96 -4.45
C PRO A 31 9.68 9.55 -5.71
N LEU A 32 10.39 8.73 -6.51
CA LEU A 32 10.97 9.17 -7.79
C LEU A 32 9.88 9.55 -8.80
N TYR A 33 8.80 8.77 -8.84
CA TYR A 33 7.66 9.07 -9.72
C TYR A 33 6.86 10.29 -9.25
N TRP A 34 6.63 10.39 -7.95
CA TRP A 34 5.90 11.54 -7.37
C TRP A 34 6.64 12.85 -7.58
N ARG A 35 7.97 12.84 -7.62
CA ARG A 35 8.76 14.03 -7.95
C ARG A 35 8.45 14.57 -9.36
N MET A 36 8.15 13.69 -10.32
CA MET A 36 7.75 14.10 -11.67
C MET A 36 6.39 14.80 -11.70
N LEU A 37 5.56 14.57 -10.68
CA LEU A 37 4.21 15.13 -10.53
C LEU A 37 4.14 16.32 -9.57
N SER A 38 5.28 16.88 -9.16
CA SER A 38 5.36 17.96 -8.15
C SER A 38 4.64 19.25 -8.56
N ALA A 39 4.40 19.47 -9.85
CA ALA A 39 3.65 20.60 -10.37
C ALA A 39 2.12 20.44 -10.26
N ALA A 40 1.63 19.20 -10.06
CA ALA A 40 0.19 18.94 -9.89
C ALA A 40 -0.21 18.92 -8.41
N GLY A 41 -1.41 19.37 -8.12
CA GLY A 41 -1.97 19.31 -6.77
C GLY A 41 -2.09 17.87 -6.26
N SER A 42 -1.78 17.65 -4.98
CA SER A 42 -1.78 16.28 -4.42
C SER A 42 -3.12 15.56 -4.54
N VAL A 43 -4.24 16.27 -4.38
CA VAL A 43 -5.60 15.71 -4.55
C VAL A 43 -5.87 15.38 -6.00
N GLU A 44 -5.42 16.22 -6.95
CA GLU A 44 -5.50 15.97 -8.38
C GLU A 44 -4.74 14.69 -8.76
N VAL A 45 -3.52 14.52 -8.25
CA VAL A 45 -2.72 13.28 -8.45
C VAL A 45 -3.48 12.05 -7.96
N ILE A 46 -4.11 12.10 -6.77
CA ILE A 46 -4.92 10.98 -6.25
C ILE A 46 -6.12 10.72 -7.14
N ALA A 47 -6.81 11.75 -7.61
CA ALA A 47 -7.95 11.58 -8.49
C ALA A 47 -7.55 10.94 -9.83
N HIS A 48 -6.45 11.39 -10.45
CA HIS A 48 -5.88 10.75 -11.63
C HIS A 48 -5.49 9.29 -11.39
N ARG A 49 -4.84 8.97 -10.26
CA ARG A 49 -4.51 7.59 -9.89
C ARG A 49 -5.73 6.67 -9.90
N ILE A 50 -6.85 7.13 -9.33
CA ILE A 50 -8.10 6.34 -9.27
C ILE A 50 -8.68 6.18 -10.68
N VAL A 51 -8.88 7.27 -11.41
CA VAL A 51 -9.50 7.26 -12.74
C VAL A 51 -8.67 6.43 -13.72
N TRP A 52 -7.37 6.67 -13.81
CA TRP A 52 -6.50 5.92 -14.71
C TRP A 52 -6.33 4.46 -14.31
N THR A 53 -6.41 4.13 -13.01
CA THR A 53 -6.48 2.73 -12.56
C THR A 53 -7.73 2.05 -13.10
N VAL A 54 -8.88 2.71 -13.10
CA VAL A 54 -10.11 2.16 -13.69
C VAL A 54 -9.97 1.96 -15.19
N VAL A 55 -9.38 2.93 -15.90
CA VAL A 55 -9.12 2.83 -17.35
C VAL A 55 -8.22 1.63 -17.65
N VAL A 56 -7.08 1.50 -16.94
CA VAL A 56 -6.14 0.39 -17.12
C VAL A 56 -6.80 -0.95 -16.81
N LEU A 57 -7.62 -1.03 -15.77
CA LEU A 57 -8.35 -2.25 -15.42
C LEU A 57 -9.42 -2.59 -16.45
N ALA A 58 -10.16 -1.60 -16.97
CA ALA A 58 -11.13 -1.79 -18.04
C ALA A 58 -10.46 -2.36 -19.30
N LEU A 59 -9.33 -1.78 -19.71
CA LEU A 59 -8.51 -2.29 -20.80
C LEU A 59 -8.01 -3.72 -20.53
N PHE A 60 -7.49 -3.98 -19.33
CA PHE A 60 -7.04 -5.32 -18.95
C PHE A 60 -8.16 -6.36 -19.06
N PHE A 61 -9.34 -6.12 -18.49
CA PHE A 61 -10.45 -7.06 -18.54
C PHE A 61 -10.98 -7.26 -19.96
N THR A 62 -10.99 -6.22 -20.79
CA THR A 62 -11.42 -6.28 -22.19
C THR A 62 -10.43 -7.06 -23.04
N LEU A 63 -9.13 -6.70 -23.00
CA LEU A 63 -8.09 -7.30 -23.82
C LEU A 63 -7.80 -8.76 -23.43
N THR A 64 -8.00 -9.12 -22.17
CA THR A 64 -7.80 -10.51 -21.69
C THR A 64 -9.07 -11.38 -21.79
N GLY A 65 -10.19 -10.83 -22.26
CA GLY A 65 -11.47 -11.54 -22.33
C GLY A 65 -12.10 -11.89 -20.97
N ARG A 66 -11.60 -11.27 -19.89
CA ARG A 66 -12.02 -11.58 -18.51
C ARG A 66 -13.19 -10.73 -18.00
N MET A 67 -13.84 -9.97 -18.85
CA MET A 67 -15.00 -9.13 -18.48
C MET A 67 -16.12 -9.94 -17.82
N GLY A 68 -16.29 -11.21 -18.20
CA GLY A 68 -17.21 -12.14 -17.55
C GLY A 68 -16.90 -12.41 -16.07
N GLU A 69 -15.62 -12.37 -15.66
CA GLU A 69 -15.22 -12.49 -14.25
C GLU A 69 -15.72 -11.27 -13.46
N LEU A 70 -15.49 -10.07 -13.98
CA LEU A 70 -15.94 -8.82 -13.34
C LEU A 70 -17.47 -8.76 -13.22
N ARG A 71 -18.20 -9.12 -14.30
CA ARG A 71 -19.67 -9.16 -14.28
C ARG A 71 -20.20 -10.16 -13.25
N ARG A 72 -19.62 -11.34 -13.15
CA ARG A 72 -19.99 -12.35 -12.13
C ARG A 72 -19.73 -11.84 -10.72
N ALA A 73 -18.59 -11.17 -10.49
CA ALA A 73 -18.27 -10.58 -9.21
C ALA A 73 -19.27 -9.49 -8.81
N LEU A 74 -19.63 -8.57 -9.72
CA LEU A 74 -20.64 -7.55 -9.48
C LEU A 74 -22.03 -8.17 -9.20
N GLY A 75 -22.40 -9.24 -9.90
CA GLY A 75 -23.61 -10.01 -9.61
C GLY A 75 -23.60 -10.68 -8.24
N ALA A 76 -22.44 -11.19 -7.81
CA ALA A 76 -22.27 -11.78 -6.48
C ALA A 76 -22.39 -10.74 -5.36
N LEU A 77 -21.90 -9.51 -5.57
CA LEU A 77 -22.01 -8.41 -4.61
C LEU A 77 -23.47 -8.00 -4.36
N ARG A 78 -24.30 -7.97 -5.43
CA ARG A 78 -25.74 -7.68 -5.31
C ARG A 78 -26.48 -8.72 -4.45
N ARG A 79 -26.01 -9.97 -4.46
CA ARG A 79 -26.62 -11.09 -3.72
C ARG A 79 -26.02 -11.30 -2.32
N ARG A 80 -24.87 -10.70 -2.03
CA ARG A 80 -24.11 -10.90 -0.77
C ARG A 80 -23.71 -9.55 -0.19
N PRO A 81 -24.61 -8.86 0.56
CA PRO A 81 -24.33 -7.53 1.11
C PRO A 81 -23.13 -7.50 2.03
N ALA A 82 -22.85 -8.58 2.77
CA ALA A 82 -21.65 -8.67 3.62
C ALA A 82 -20.34 -8.60 2.81
N LEU A 83 -20.31 -9.22 1.61
CA LEU A 83 -19.16 -9.16 0.72
C LEU A 83 -18.99 -7.76 0.10
N PHE A 84 -20.11 -7.11 -0.25
CA PHE A 84 -20.11 -5.70 -0.68
C PHE A 84 -19.57 -4.80 0.44
N GLY A 85 -20.07 -4.94 1.67
CA GLY A 85 -19.58 -4.19 2.83
C GLY A 85 -18.07 -4.36 3.04
N LEU A 86 -17.56 -5.59 2.89
CA LEU A 86 -16.14 -5.88 3.03
C LEU A 86 -15.28 -5.14 1.98
N ILE A 87 -15.72 -5.11 0.72
CA ILE A 87 -15.02 -4.39 -0.35
C ILE A 87 -15.15 -2.88 -0.20
N ALA A 88 -16.33 -2.40 0.18
CA ALA A 88 -16.56 -0.99 0.45
C ALA A 88 -15.68 -0.48 1.61
N MET A 89 -15.53 -1.27 2.69
CA MET A 89 -14.62 -0.97 3.78
C MET A 89 -13.15 -0.98 3.33
N ALA A 90 -12.75 -1.91 2.46
CA ALA A 90 -11.41 -1.91 1.88
C ALA A 90 -11.18 -0.63 1.05
N ALA A 91 -12.11 -0.26 0.17
CA ALA A 91 -12.02 0.97 -0.61
C ALA A 91 -11.99 2.22 0.28
N ALA A 92 -12.85 2.30 1.30
CA ALA A 92 -12.91 3.41 2.23
C ALA A 92 -11.60 3.56 3.04
N THR A 93 -11.05 2.45 3.56
CA THR A 93 -9.78 2.51 4.31
C THR A 93 -8.61 2.91 3.42
N ALA A 94 -8.56 2.46 2.16
CA ALA A 94 -7.55 2.90 1.20
C ALA A 94 -7.69 4.40 0.87
N ALA A 95 -8.90 4.87 0.60
CA ALA A 95 -9.18 6.29 0.31
C ALA A 95 -8.84 7.19 1.50
N THR A 96 -9.23 6.79 2.72
CA THR A 96 -8.91 7.51 3.95
C THR A 96 -7.39 7.54 4.19
N ASN A 97 -6.69 6.44 3.95
CA ASN A 97 -5.24 6.37 4.04
C ASN A 97 -4.58 7.38 3.10
N TRP A 98 -4.97 7.42 1.84
CA TRP A 98 -4.44 8.37 0.86
C TRP A 98 -4.77 9.83 1.22
N TRP A 99 -5.99 10.08 1.71
CA TRP A 99 -6.37 11.42 2.17
C TRP A 99 -5.50 11.88 3.35
N ILE A 100 -5.26 11.02 4.35
CA ILE A 100 -4.38 11.35 5.48
C ILE A 100 -2.95 11.64 4.99
N HIS A 101 -2.43 10.91 3.99
CA HIS A 101 -1.13 11.19 3.39
C HIS A 101 -1.06 12.59 2.79
N VAL A 102 -2.06 12.97 1.99
CA VAL A 102 -2.14 14.30 1.39
C VAL A 102 -2.24 15.39 2.46
N TYR A 103 -3.15 15.20 3.42
CA TYR A 103 -3.31 16.10 4.54
C TYR A 103 -2.00 16.30 5.32
N ALA A 104 -1.30 15.22 5.61
CA ALA A 104 -0.05 15.28 6.37
C ALA A 104 1.03 16.10 5.65
N VAL A 105 1.14 15.95 4.34
CA VAL A 105 2.09 16.74 3.53
C VAL A 105 1.70 18.21 3.52
N GLN A 106 0.43 18.53 3.27
CA GLN A 106 -0.07 19.92 3.21
C GLN A 106 0.00 20.63 4.57
N ALA A 107 -0.24 19.89 5.67
CA ALA A 107 -0.18 20.41 7.04
C ALA A 107 1.24 20.42 7.63
N GLY A 108 2.29 20.12 6.84
CA GLY A 108 3.68 20.05 7.33
C GLY A 108 3.94 18.96 8.37
N ARG A 109 3.12 17.89 8.39
CA ARG A 109 3.21 16.77 9.36
C ARG A 109 3.93 15.55 8.78
N VAL A 110 4.90 15.77 7.90
CA VAL A 110 5.61 14.71 7.17
C VAL A 110 6.37 13.75 8.11
N MET A 111 6.93 14.29 9.22
CA MET A 111 7.59 13.45 10.22
C MET A 111 6.62 12.46 10.88
N GLU A 112 5.41 12.91 11.20
CA GLU A 112 4.37 12.07 11.77
C GLU A 112 3.88 11.02 10.78
N LEU A 113 3.80 11.37 9.50
CA LEU A 113 3.53 10.41 8.42
C LEU A 113 4.61 9.33 8.37
N GLY A 114 5.88 9.69 8.49
CA GLY A 114 7.01 8.76 8.59
C GLY A 114 6.88 7.79 9.77
N ILE A 115 6.51 8.30 10.95
CA ILE A 115 6.21 7.44 12.13
C ILE A 115 5.12 6.44 11.78
N GLY A 116 4.05 6.87 11.10
CA GLY A 116 2.94 6.04 10.67
C GLY A 116 3.37 4.92 9.71
N MET A 117 4.28 5.20 8.79
CA MET A 117 4.82 4.21 7.87
C MET A 117 5.57 3.09 8.61
N PHE A 118 6.28 3.40 9.69
CA PHE A 118 6.95 2.41 10.54
C PHE A 118 5.98 1.70 11.50
N LEU A 119 4.92 2.37 11.95
CA LEU A 119 3.89 1.78 12.81
C LEU A 119 2.98 0.79 12.06
N THR A 120 2.78 1.01 10.75
CA THR A 120 1.90 0.17 9.90
C THR A 120 2.24 -1.33 9.94
N PRO A 121 3.52 -1.75 9.78
CA PRO A 121 3.89 -3.16 9.91
C PRO A 121 3.50 -3.76 11.25
N LEU A 122 3.71 -3.03 12.34
CA LEU A 122 3.38 -3.49 13.70
C LEU A 122 1.89 -3.71 13.87
N LEU A 123 1.06 -2.77 13.39
CA LEU A 123 -0.40 -2.93 13.44
C LEU A 123 -0.88 -4.06 12.53
N SER A 124 -0.27 -4.27 11.37
CA SER A 124 -0.59 -5.41 10.50
C SER A 124 -0.32 -6.74 11.20
N VAL A 125 0.84 -6.85 11.86
CA VAL A 125 1.21 -8.02 12.66
C VAL A 125 0.24 -8.23 13.82
N LEU A 126 -0.10 -7.17 14.54
CA LEU A 126 -1.04 -7.21 15.68
C LEU A 126 -2.43 -7.65 15.22
N LEU A 127 -2.94 -7.13 14.10
CA LEU A 127 -4.21 -7.57 13.50
C LEU A 127 -4.16 -9.03 13.06
N GLY A 128 -3.01 -9.51 12.58
CA GLY A 128 -2.79 -10.93 12.27
C GLY A 128 -3.06 -11.81 13.49
N CYS A 129 -2.53 -11.42 14.64
CA CYS A 129 -2.74 -12.15 15.90
C CYS A 129 -4.18 -12.02 16.43
N LEU A 130 -4.71 -10.81 16.50
CA LEU A 130 -6.00 -10.54 17.15
C LEU A 130 -7.20 -11.00 16.30
N VAL A 131 -7.14 -10.81 14.99
CA VAL A 131 -8.28 -11.05 14.08
C VAL A 131 -8.20 -12.41 13.39
N PHE A 132 -7.00 -12.89 13.12
CA PHE A 132 -6.78 -14.14 12.39
C PHE A 132 -6.20 -15.26 13.28
N GLY A 133 -5.94 -14.99 14.57
CA GLY A 133 -5.42 -15.98 15.51
C GLY A 133 -4.00 -16.47 15.15
N GLU A 134 -3.23 -15.66 14.44
CA GLU A 134 -1.86 -16.00 14.04
C GLU A 134 -0.96 -16.03 15.27
N ARG A 135 -0.17 -17.10 15.43
CA ARG A 135 0.66 -17.30 16.63
C ARG A 135 2.10 -16.86 16.38
N PHE A 136 2.70 -16.22 17.38
CA PHE A 136 4.12 -15.90 17.40
C PHE A 136 4.96 -17.03 17.95
N THR A 137 6.09 -17.29 17.28
CA THR A 137 7.22 -17.95 17.93
C THR A 137 7.92 -16.94 18.85
N ARG A 138 8.75 -17.43 19.79
CA ARG A 138 9.53 -16.55 20.68
C ARG A 138 10.41 -15.57 19.89
N LEU A 139 10.96 -16.03 18.76
CA LEU A 139 11.83 -15.21 17.91
C LEU A 139 11.03 -14.14 17.13
N ARG A 140 9.82 -14.44 16.66
CA ARG A 140 8.91 -13.45 16.05
C ARG A 140 8.45 -12.41 17.06
N LEU A 141 8.19 -12.82 18.30
CA LEU A 141 7.86 -11.88 19.37
C LEU A 141 9.03 -10.95 19.67
N ALA A 142 10.27 -11.46 19.75
CA ALA A 142 11.45 -10.63 19.91
C ALA A 142 11.61 -9.64 18.75
N ALA A 143 11.45 -10.09 17.49
CA ALA A 143 11.47 -9.22 16.31
C ALA A 143 10.43 -8.10 16.41
N PHE A 144 9.18 -8.45 16.80
CA PHE A 144 8.11 -7.47 17.00
C PHE A 144 8.47 -6.44 18.07
N LEU A 145 9.02 -6.88 19.22
CA LEU A 145 9.39 -5.97 20.31
C LEU A 145 10.53 -5.03 19.93
N PHE A 146 11.53 -5.50 19.18
CA PHE A 146 12.60 -4.63 18.65
C PHE A 146 12.03 -3.57 17.69
N ALA A 147 11.15 -3.97 16.78
CA ALA A 147 10.51 -3.02 15.88
C ALA A 147 9.62 -2.02 16.64
N ALA A 148 8.85 -2.48 17.64
CA ALA A 148 8.02 -1.63 18.48
C ALA A 148 8.86 -0.62 19.29
N ALA A 149 10.01 -1.05 19.82
CA ALA A 149 10.94 -0.17 20.51
C ALA A 149 11.48 0.92 19.55
N GLY A 150 11.89 0.56 18.34
CA GLY A 150 12.33 1.53 17.32
C GLY A 150 11.26 2.58 17.01
N VAL A 151 10.00 2.14 16.81
CA VAL A 151 8.88 3.07 16.56
C VAL A 151 8.58 3.94 17.78
N ALA A 152 8.66 3.38 19.00
CA ALA A 152 8.44 4.11 20.23
C ALA A 152 9.50 5.22 20.44
N ILE A 153 10.78 4.93 20.14
CA ILE A 153 11.86 5.93 20.16
C ILE A 153 11.56 7.08 19.19
N LEU A 154 11.15 6.76 17.97
CA LEU A 154 10.80 7.76 16.96
C LEU A 154 9.59 8.61 17.38
N ALA A 155 8.55 7.98 17.92
CA ALA A 155 7.34 8.65 18.38
C ALA A 155 7.57 9.50 19.64
N GLY A 156 8.44 9.05 20.57
CA GLY A 156 8.76 9.74 21.81
C GLY A 156 9.42 11.11 21.58
N GLY A 157 10.20 11.24 20.50
CA GLY A 157 10.81 12.54 20.11
C GLY A 157 9.83 13.52 19.44
N TYR A 158 8.58 13.12 19.16
CA TYR A 158 7.66 13.96 18.38
C TYR A 158 6.96 15.05 19.22
N GLY A 159 6.82 14.85 20.53
CA GLY A 159 6.34 15.87 21.48
C GLY A 159 4.84 16.19 21.47
N ARG A 160 4.02 15.54 20.65
CA ARG A 160 2.55 15.69 20.57
C ARG A 160 1.87 14.39 20.12
N ALA A 161 0.55 14.27 20.33
CA ALA A 161 -0.21 13.09 19.92
C ALA A 161 -0.12 12.84 18.40
N PRO A 162 0.42 11.68 17.96
CA PRO A 162 0.71 11.40 16.56
C PRO A 162 -0.53 10.80 15.85
N TRP A 163 -1.64 11.57 15.75
CA TRP A 163 -2.89 11.06 15.17
C TRP A 163 -2.77 10.69 13.69
N VAL A 164 -1.94 11.42 12.92
CA VAL A 164 -1.64 11.08 11.52
C VAL A 164 -0.97 9.71 11.43
N ALA A 165 0.02 9.47 12.30
CA ALA A 165 0.70 8.17 12.35
C ALA A 165 -0.26 7.03 12.67
N VAL A 166 -1.13 7.21 13.67
CA VAL A 166 -2.15 6.23 14.04
C VAL A 166 -3.15 6.05 12.90
N GLY A 167 -3.62 7.13 12.30
CA GLY A 167 -4.59 7.10 11.20
C GLY A 167 -4.06 6.36 9.97
N VAL A 168 -2.85 6.70 9.50
CA VAL A 168 -2.22 6.04 8.34
C VAL A 168 -1.99 4.56 8.61
N SER A 169 -1.42 4.23 9.76
CA SER A 169 -1.08 2.85 10.09
C SER A 169 -2.31 1.97 10.30
N THR A 170 -3.34 2.48 11.00
CA THR A 170 -4.58 1.74 11.23
C THR A 170 -5.35 1.51 9.93
N THR A 171 -5.49 2.54 9.10
CA THR A 171 -6.23 2.41 7.84
C THR A 171 -5.55 1.44 6.88
N TRP A 172 -4.23 1.46 6.77
CA TRP A 172 -3.51 0.54 5.90
C TRP A 172 -3.49 -0.90 6.42
N ALA A 173 -3.28 -1.09 7.72
CA ALA A 173 -3.35 -2.41 8.34
C ALA A 173 -4.76 -3.03 8.23
N ALA A 174 -5.81 -2.22 8.42
CA ALA A 174 -7.20 -2.63 8.21
C ALA A 174 -7.46 -2.99 6.74
N TYR A 175 -6.94 -2.19 5.78
CA TYR A 175 -7.00 -2.52 4.37
C TYR A 175 -6.41 -3.91 4.07
N GLY A 176 -5.23 -4.22 4.59
CA GLY A 176 -4.60 -5.53 4.45
C GLY A 176 -5.47 -6.67 5.02
N ALA A 177 -6.07 -6.44 6.19
CA ALA A 177 -6.98 -7.40 6.82
C ALA A 177 -8.26 -7.62 5.99
N PHE A 178 -8.85 -6.58 5.42
CA PHE A 178 -9.99 -6.71 4.51
C PHE A 178 -9.61 -7.46 3.24
N LYS A 179 -8.46 -7.12 2.63
CA LYS A 179 -7.95 -7.82 1.43
C LYS A 179 -7.76 -9.31 1.66
N LYS A 180 -7.31 -9.71 2.85
CA LYS A 180 -7.15 -11.13 3.22
C LYS A 180 -8.48 -11.90 3.21
N ARG A 181 -9.59 -11.24 3.52
CA ARG A 181 -10.94 -11.84 3.55
C ARG A 181 -11.69 -11.80 2.22
N ILE A 182 -11.26 -10.95 1.28
CA ILE A 182 -11.90 -10.83 -0.04
C ILE A 182 -11.53 -12.05 -0.90
N THR A 183 -12.55 -12.78 -1.37
CA THR A 183 -12.39 -14.03 -2.12
C THR A 183 -12.19 -13.83 -3.62
N PHE A 184 -12.47 -12.64 -4.17
CA PHE A 184 -12.25 -12.31 -5.57
C PHE A 184 -10.76 -12.29 -5.94
N SER A 185 -10.45 -12.40 -7.24
CA SER A 185 -9.08 -12.23 -7.71
C SER A 185 -8.53 -10.83 -7.34
N ALA A 186 -7.20 -10.68 -7.25
CA ALA A 186 -6.59 -9.40 -6.95
C ALA A 186 -6.99 -8.32 -7.97
N TRP A 187 -7.08 -8.68 -9.25
CA TRP A 187 -7.54 -7.80 -10.33
C TRP A 187 -8.99 -7.36 -10.13
N THR A 188 -9.87 -8.32 -9.88
CA THR A 188 -11.31 -8.06 -9.71
C THR A 188 -11.59 -7.22 -8.46
N SER A 189 -10.93 -7.51 -7.32
CA SER A 189 -11.13 -6.70 -6.12
C SER A 189 -10.66 -5.26 -6.30
N ASN A 190 -9.49 -5.04 -6.93
CA ASN A 190 -9.01 -3.68 -7.22
C ASN A 190 -9.92 -2.95 -8.23
N ALA A 191 -10.48 -3.66 -9.22
CA ALA A 191 -11.42 -3.04 -10.17
C ALA A 191 -12.69 -2.53 -9.49
N ILE A 192 -13.24 -3.31 -8.56
CA ILE A 192 -14.44 -2.92 -7.83
C ILE A 192 -14.14 -1.76 -6.86
N GLU A 193 -13.05 -1.84 -6.10
CA GLU A 193 -12.61 -0.79 -5.18
C GLU A 193 -12.37 0.54 -5.89
N SER A 194 -11.59 0.53 -6.99
CA SER A 194 -11.34 1.73 -7.79
C SER A 194 -12.63 2.25 -8.44
N GLY A 195 -13.51 1.34 -8.90
CA GLY A 195 -14.81 1.71 -9.45
C GLY A 195 -15.72 2.42 -8.45
N LEU A 196 -15.71 2.01 -7.17
CA LEU A 196 -16.47 2.68 -6.10
C LEU A 196 -15.97 4.11 -5.84
N LEU A 197 -14.69 4.36 -6.02
CA LEU A 197 -14.06 5.67 -5.78
C LEU A 197 -14.07 6.55 -7.04
N ALA A 198 -14.25 5.96 -8.23
CA ALA A 198 -14.09 6.65 -9.51
C ALA A 198 -15.05 7.83 -9.70
N GLY A 199 -16.29 7.72 -9.20
CA GLY A 199 -17.28 8.80 -9.32
C GLY A 199 -16.82 10.08 -8.60
N PHE A 200 -16.29 9.94 -7.39
CA PHE A 200 -15.75 11.08 -6.62
C PHE A 200 -14.50 11.66 -7.28
N ALA A 201 -13.58 10.79 -7.72
CA ALA A 201 -12.36 11.21 -8.38
C ALA A 201 -12.63 11.95 -9.69
N LEU A 202 -13.55 11.42 -10.51
CA LEU A 202 -13.94 12.04 -11.79
C LEU A 202 -14.63 13.38 -11.57
N ALA A 203 -15.54 13.47 -10.59
CA ALA A 203 -16.20 14.74 -10.24
C ALA A 203 -15.18 15.81 -9.83
N TRP A 204 -14.15 15.44 -9.07
CA TRP A 204 -13.06 16.33 -8.69
C TRP A 204 -12.25 16.81 -9.90
N LEU A 205 -11.88 15.90 -10.81
CA LEU A 205 -11.14 16.27 -12.03
C LEU A 205 -11.96 17.19 -12.95
N ILE A 206 -13.26 16.93 -13.09
CA ILE A 206 -14.16 17.78 -13.84
C ILE A 206 -14.24 19.18 -13.19
N HIS A 207 -14.34 19.25 -11.86
CA HIS A 207 -14.33 20.52 -11.13
C HIS A 207 -13.07 21.32 -11.43
N LEU A 208 -11.88 20.73 -11.32
CA LEU A 208 -10.61 21.37 -11.62
C LEU A 208 -10.54 21.86 -13.08
N ALA A 209 -11.01 21.04 -14.02
CA ALA A 209 -11.04 21.40 -15.43
C ALA A 209 -11.95 22.62 -15.70
N LEU A 210 -13.14 22.63 -15.10
CA LEU A 210 -14.08 23.75 -15.23
C LEU A 210 -13.61 25.03 -14.54
N ALA A 211 -12.83 24.90 -13.44
CA ALA A 211 -12.24 26.02 -12.74
C ALA A 211 -10.97 26.58 -13.43
N GLY A 212 -10.45 25.88 -14.46
CA GLY A 212 -9.16 26.24 -15.08
C GLY A 212 -7.95 25.97 -14.21
N GLU A 213 -8.09 25.10 -13.19
CA GLU A 213 -7.03 24.76 -12.20
C GLU A 213 -6.40 23.39 -12.48
N SER A 214 -6.81 22.70 -13.56
CA SER A 214 -6.28 21.39 -13.89
C SER A 214 -4.86 21.48 -14.41
N SER A 215 -3.98 20.64 -13.87
CA SER A 215 -2.62 20.44 -14.39
C SER A 215 -2.56 19.49 -15.58
N PHE A 216 -3.69 18.87 -15.94
CA PHE A 216 -3.81 17.91 -17.05
C PHE A 216 -4.31 18.65 -18.31
N GLY A 217 -3.45 18.78 -19.32
CA GLY A 217 -3.80 19.46 -20.55
C GLY A 217 -2.69 19.40 -21.60
N PRO A 218 -2.97 19.93 -22.80
CA PRO A 218 -2.01 19.92 -23.91
C PRO A 218 -0.80 20.86 -23.68
N GLU A 219 -0.94 21.81 -22.76
CA GLU A 219 0.13 22.78 -22.44
C GLU A 219 1.30 22.11 -21.68
N ALA A 220 1.05 21.00 -20.97
CA ALA A 220 2.04 20.23 -20.23
C ALA A 220 1.97 18.74 -20.59
N PRO A 221 2.34 18.32 -21.82
CA PRO A 221 2.14 16.95 -22.30
C PRO A 221 2.92 15.92 -21.49
N GLY A 222 4.12 16.25 -21.02
CA GLY A 222 4.92 15.38 -20.16
C GLY A 222 4.28 15.14 -18.80
N LEU A 223 3.73 16.17 -18.16
CA LEU A 223 3.00 16.06 -16.90
C LEU A 223 1.69 15.28 -17.10
N SER A 224 0.95 15.56 -18.17
CA SER A 224 -0.29 14.84 -18.50
C SER A 224 -0.03 13.35 -18.74
N LEU A 225 1.02 12.98 -19.44
CA LEU A 225 1.42 11.58 -19.62
C LEU A 225 1.81 10.93 -18.29
N ALA A 226 2.55 11.64 -17.46
CA ALA A 226 2.90 11.16 -16.12
C ALA A 226 1.64 11.02 -15.23
N LEU A 227 0.68 11.94 -15.26
CA LEU A 227 -0.61 11.81 -14.58
C LEU A 227 -1.40 10.58 -15.08
N ALA A 228 -1.44 10.36 -16.39
CA ALA A 228 -2.07 9.16 -16.96
C ALA A 228 -1.35 7.88 -16.53
N GLY A 229 -0.02 7.88 -16.49
CA GLY A 229 0.81 6.75 -16.04
C GLY A 229 0.57 6.35 -14.58
N THR A 230 0.02 7.24 -13.74
CA THR A 230 -0.30 6.94 -12.33
C THR A 230 -1.20 5.72 -12.18
N GLY A 231 -2.08 5.43 -13.15
CA GLY A 231 -2.94 4.26 -13.13
C GLY A 231 -2.15 2.96 -13.12
N VAL A 232 -1.16 2.83 -14.01
CA VAL A 232 -0.30 1.64 -14.11
C VAL A 232 0.59 1.53 -12.87
N VAL A 233 1.25 2.62 -12.50
CA VAL A 233 2.19 2.68 -11.37
C VAL A 233 1.49 2.38 -10.03
N THR A 234 0.23 2.74 -9.90
CA THR A 234 -0.60 2.39 -8.73
C THR A 234 -1.08 0.95 -8.80
N LEU A 235 -1.55 0.48 -9.95
CA LEU A 235 -2.21 -0.82 -10.08
C LEU A 235 -1.25 -1.98 -9.86
N ILE A 236 -0.02 -1.91 -10.38
CA ILE A 236 0.96 -3.00 -10.27
C ILE A 236 1.20 -3.40 -8.80
N PRO A 237 1.64 -2.50 -7.91
CA PRO A 237 1.87 -2.87 -6.51
C PRO A 237 0.57 -3.21 -5.75
N MET A 238 -0.56 -2.57 -6.09
CA MET A 238 -1.85 -2.89 -5.45
C MET A 238 -2.34 -4.31 -5.77
N VAL A 239 -2.17 -4.77 -7.00
CA VAL A 239 -2.49 -6.15 -7.40
C VAL A 239 -1.54 -7.14 -6.73
N ALA A 240 -0.25 -6.83 -6.71
CA ALA A 240 0.76 -7.66 -6.04
C ALA A 240 0.48 -7.77 -4.53
N PHE A 241 0.19 -6.66 -3.86
CA PHE A 241 -0.20 -6.62 -2.46
C PHE A 241 -1.48 -7.42 -2.19
N ALA A 242 -2.53 -7.23 -2.99
CA ALA A 242 -3.78 -7.94 -2.84
C ALA A 242 -3.62 -9.46 -3.02
N TYR A 243 -2.70 -9.89 -3.89
CA TYR A 243 -2.33 -11.29 -4.02
C TYR A 243 -1.58 -11.78 -2.78
N ALA A 244 -0.55 -11.04 -2.33
CA ALA A 244 0.24 -11.36 -1.15
C ALA A 244 -0.61 -11.44 0.12
N ALA A 245 -1.52 -10.49 0.34
CA ALA A 245 -2.40 -10.45 1.51
C ALA A 245 -3.30 -11.69 1.65
N ARG A 246 -3.65 -12.32 0.53
CA ARG A 246 -4.43 -13.57 0.52
C ARG A 246 -3.55 -14.81 0.65
N ALA A 247 -2.36 -14.78 0.09
CA ALA A 247 -1.46 -15.93 0.06
C ALA A 247 -0.64 -16.08 1.35
N LEU A 248 -0.41 -15.00 2.08
CA LEU A 248 0.43 -14.96 3.27
C LEU A 248 -0.36 -14.78 4.57
N PRO A 249 0.15 -15.28 5.69
CA PRO A 249 -0.23 -14.79 7.01
C PRO A 249 -0.02 -13.29 7.13
N LEU A 250 -0.87 -12.59 7.89
CA LEU A 250 -0.81 -11.11 7.97
C LEU A 250 0.45 -10.65 8.73
N TYR A 251 0.95 -11.45 9.70
CA TYR A 251 2.22 -11.16 10.36
C TYR A 251 3.40 -11.13 9.36
N LEU A 252 3.44 -12.09 8.43
CA LEU A 252 4.50 -12.20 7.43
C LEU A 252 4.42 -11.03 6.44
N LEU A 253 3.21 -10.71 5.97
CA LEU A 253 2.96 -9.53 5.15
C LEU A 253 3.39 -8.25 5.90
N GLY A 254 3.06 -8.13 7.20
CA GLY A 254 3.44 -7.01 8.05
C GLY A 254 4.96 -6.81 8.12
N PHE A 255 5.74 -7.87 8.33
CA PHE A 255 7.19 -7.74 8.33
C PHE A 255 7.75 -7.34 6.95
N CYS A 256 7.20 -7.83 5.85
CA CYS A 256 7.59 -7.39 4.51
C CYS A 256 7.35 -5.88 4.29
N GLN A 257 6.38 -5.28 5.00
CA GLN A 257 6.06 -3.85 4.88
C GLN A 257 7.21 -2.93 5.32
N PHE A 258 8.11 -3.40 6.22
CA PHE A 258 9.28 -2.60 6.61
C PHE A 258 10.20 -2.26 5.45
N LEU A 259 10.15 -3.03 4.35
CA LEU A 259 10.91 -2.74 3.14
C LEU A 259 10.57 -1.36 2.56
N ASN A 260 9.29 -0.95 2.60
CA ASN A 260 8.85 0.32 2.04
C ASN A 260 9.50 1.55 2.71
N PRO A 261 9.37 1.79 4.03
CA PRO A 261 9.98 2.95 4.66
C PRO A 261 11.53 2.90 4.60
N ILE A 262 12.14 1.71 4.68
CA ILE A 262 13.59 1.57 4.52
C ILE A 262 14.02 2.06 3.12
N LEU A 263 13.39 1.55 2.07
CA LEU A 263 13.70 1.96 0.69
C LEU A 263 13.39 3.44 0.45
N THR A 264 12.30 3.97 1.01
CA THR A 264 11.95 5.39 0.88
C THR A 264 13.05 6.27 1.45
N VAL A 265 13.60 5.93 2.64
CA VAL A 265 14.73 6.67 3.23
C VAL A 265 15.98 6.53 2.36
N LEU A 266 16.31 5.33 1.87
CA LEU A 266 17.46 5.12 1.00
C LEU A 266 17.33 5.90 -0.33
N VAL A 267 16.17 5.86 -0.97
CA VAL A 267 15.90 6.63 -2.19
C VAL A 267 16.01 8.13 -1.93
N GLY A 268 15.44 8.64 -0.83
CA GLY A 268 15.55 10.02 -0.41
C GLY A 268 17.00 10.46 -0.27
N CYS A 269 17.78 9.75 0.54
CA CYS A 269 19.16 10.12 0.82
C CYS A 269 20.12 9.93 -0.38
N PHE A 270 20.07 8.74 -1.02
CA PHE A 270 21.10 8.39 -2.02
C PHE A 270 20.75 8.84 -3.45
N ILE A 271 19.47 8.87 -3.82
CA ILE A 271 19.04 9.21 -5.18
C ILE A 271 18.57 10.67 -5.24
N LEU A 272 17.67 11.07 -4.32
CA LEU A 272 17.14 12.43 -4.29
C LEU A 272 18.06 13.44 -3.62
N LYS A 273 19.13 12.97 -2.95
CA LYS A 273 20.13 13.79 -2.23
C LYS A 273 19.51 14.65 -1.10
N GLU A 274 18.44 14.15 -0.51
CA GLU A 274 17.84 14.79 0.66
C GLU A 274 18.75 14.64 1.88
N PRO A 275 18.81 15.66 2.78
CA PRO A 275 19.60 15.57 3.99
C PRO A 275 19.06 14.44 4.90
N TYR A 276 19.95 13.54 5.31
CA TYR A 276 19.57 12.49 6.25
C TYR A 276 19.19 13.08 7.61
N ASN A 277 18.01 12.70 8.12
CA ASN A 277 17.60 13.09 9.46
C ASN A 277 18.11 12.05 10.49
N PRO A 278 19.05 12.43 11.39
CA PRO A 278 19.61 11.52 12.40
C PRO A 278 18.57 10.87 13.32
N ALA A 279 17.38 11.47 13.46
CA ALA A 279 16.28 10.87 14.24
C ALA A 279 15.86 9.48 13.74
N TYR A 280 16.12 9.15 12.47
CA TYR A 280 15.83 7.83 11.92
C TYR A 280 16.91 6.78 12.21
N THR A 281 18.09 7.15 12.70
CA THR A 281 19.23 6.20 12.87
C THR A 281 18.89 5.06 13.83
N MET A 282 18.48 5.39 15.06
CA MET A 282 18.12 4.35 16.06
C MET A 282 16.87 3.53 15.66
N PRO A 283 15.77 4.13 15.20
CA PRO A 283 14.64 3.39 14.66
C PRO A 283 15.01 2.43 13.53
N LEU A 284 15.80 2.87 12.55
CA LEU A 284 16.23 2.02 11.44
C LEU A 284 17.14 0.88 11.91
N ALA A 285 18.05 1.14 12.85
CA ALA A 285 18.90 0.09 13.44
C ALA A 285 18.06 -0.97 14.18
N ALA A 286 17.09 -0.54 15.00
CA ALA A 286 16.18 -1.44 15.72
C ALA A 286 15.33 -2.26 14.75
N ILE A 287 14.83 -1.66 13.67
CA ILE A 287 14.08 -2.34 12.63
C ILE A 287 14.98 -3.31 11.85
N GLY A 288 16.23 -2.94 11.58
CA GLY A 288 17.20 -3.85 10.97
C GLY A 288 17.40 -5.12 11.79
N VAL A 289 17.56 -4.98 13.11
CA VAL A 289 17.62 -6.13 14.05
C VAL A 289 16.31 -6.92 14.01
N ALA A 290 15.16 -6.25 14.04
CA ALA A 290 13.85 -6.91 13.99
C ALA A 290 13.69 -7.74 12.72
N VAL A 291 14.05 -7.19 11.55
CA VAL A 291 13.99 -7.89 10.27
C VAL A 291 14.96 -9.09 10.26
N ALA A 292 16.18 -8.94 10.77
CA ALA A 292 17.15 -10.03 10.86
C ALA A 292 16.63 -11.19 11.74
N LEU A 293 16.10 -10.89 12.92
CA LEU A 293 15.47 -11.88 13.82
C LEU A 293 14.27 -12.55 13.16
N PHE A 294 13.46 -11.79 12.43
CA PHE A 294 12.31 -12.34 11.72
C PHE A 294 12.74 -13.30 10.60
N VAL A 295 13.70 -12.91 9.76
CA VAL A 295 14.24 -13.77 8.69
C VAL A 295 14.87 -15.04 9.30
N ALA A 296 15.60 -14.94 10.41
CA ALA A 296 16.12 -16.10 11.12
C ALA A 296 15.00 -17.04 11.61
N SER A 297 13.88 -16.48 12.11
CA SER A 297 12.72 -17.28 12.52
C SER A 297 12.09 -18.04 11.35
N GLU A 298 11.87 -17.35 10.22
CA GLU A 298 11.26 -17.96 9.03
C GLU A 298 12.15 -19.05 8.42
N THR A 299 13.47 -18.80 8.35
CA THR A 299 14.43 -19.78 7.85
C THR A 299 14.54 -21.02 8.74
N ALA A 300 14.48 -20.84 10.08
CA ALA A 300 14.46 -21.95 11.02
C ALA A 300 13.21 -22.82 10.88
N GLU A 301 12.04 -22.20 10.65
CA GLU A 301 10.81 -22.95 10.40
C GLU A 301 10.81 -23.67 9.04
N TRP A 302 11.38 -23.03 8.03
CA TRP A 302 11.50 -23.66 6.69
C TRP A 302 12.38 -24.91 6.69
N ARG A 303 13.45 -24.90 7.47
CA ARG A 303 14.35 -26.06 7.62
C ARG A 303 13.74 -27.22 8.42
N ARG A 304 12.67 -26.98 9.18
CA ARG A 304 11.99 -28.00 9.99
C ARG A 304 10.82 -28.69 9.26
N ARG A 305 10.44 -28.18 8.10
CA ARG A 305 9.41 -28.74 7.20
C ARG A 305 10.02 -29.63 6.12
#